data_af155b84f74c67d8e98c28e5033620f9
#
_entry.id   af155b84f74c67d8e98c28e5033620f9
#
_cell.length_a   1.000
_cell.length_b   1.000
_cell.length_c   1.000
_cell.angle_alpha   90.00
_cell.angle_beta   90.00
_cell.angle_gamma   90.00
#
_symmetry.space_group_name_H-M   'P 1'
#
loop_
_entity.id
_entity.type
_entity.pdbx_description
1 polymer ?
#
loop_
_entity_poly.entity_id
_entity_poly.type
_entity_poly.pdbx_seq_one_letter_code
_entity_poly.pdbx_strand_id
1 'polypeptide(L)'
;IIILIVVIANAIIGVTQEAKAEKSLEALQKLTDHASKVVRDGQITVIPAKELVPGDVVLLDTGDFIPADLRVVDAVNLKSQESSLTGESVPVEKNTDVIEDTEVGVGDRVNMLFSSSLVTYGRGKGIVVATGMETEVGKIAGMLDNTEEQITPLQEKLNKLGKTLGIAALVICALSLIHISEP
;
A
#
# COMPACT_ATOMS: atom_id res chain seq x y z
N ILE A 1 -5.17 -7.75 -45.06
CA ILE A 1 -5.12 -6.28 -44.82
C ILE A 1 -6.18 -5.88 -43.77
N ILE A 2 -7.46 -6.24 -43.93
CA ILE A 2 -8.55 -5.87 -43.03
C ILE A 2 -8.27 -6.36 -41.58
N ILE A 3 -7.86 -7.60 -41.42
CA ILE A 3 -7.53 -8.17 -40.10
C ILE A 3 -6.43 -7.38 -39.42
N LEU A 4 -5.39 -7.00 -40.17
CA LEU A 4 -4.28 -6.21 -39.65
C LEU A 4 -4.72 -4.83 -39.16
N ILE A 5 -5.60 -4.18 -39.91
CA ILE A 5 -6.18 -2.87 -39.53
C ILE A 5 -6.99 -3.01 -38.22
N VAL A 6 -7.81 -4.04 -38.09
CA VAL A 6 -8.61 -4.29 -36.88
C VAL A 6 -7.72 -4.57 -35.66
N VAL A 7 -6.68 -5.36 -35.85
CA VAL A 7 -5.73 -5.67 -34.76
C VAL A 7 -5.01 -4.39 -34.30
N ILE A 8 -4.54 -3.56 -35.23
CA ILE A 8 -3.88 -2.29 -34.90
C ILE A 8 -4.86 -1.34 -34.21
N ALA A 9 -6.09 -1.22 -34.72
CA ALA A 9 -7.11 -0.38 -34.08
C ALA A 9 -7.43 -0.83 -32.65
N ASN A 10 -7.61 -2.13 -32.43
CA ASN A 10 -7.83 -2.68 -31.10
C ASN A 10 -6.63 -2.43 -30.15
N ALA A 11 -5.41 -2.58 -30.64
CA ALA A 11 -4.21 -2.30 -29.85
C ALA A 11 -4.14 -0.82 -29.43
N ILE A 12 -4.44 0.11 -30.34
CA ILE A 12 -4.47 1.55 -30.04
C ILE A 12 -5.55 1.86 -29.01
N ILE A 13 -6.76 1.31 -29.17
CA ILE A 13 -7.87 1.50 -28.24
C ILE A 13 -7.50 0.95 -26.87
N GLY A 14 -6.91 -0.25 -26.79
CA GLY A 14 -6.46 -0.87 -25.54
C GLY A 14 -5.47 0.01 -24.79
N VAL A 15 -4.39 0.43 -25.45
CA VAL A 15 -3.37 1.30 -24.85
C VAL A 15 -3.94 2.63 -24.38
N THR A 16 -4.83 3.24 -25.17
CA THR A 16 -5.44 4.53 -24.78
C THR A 16 -6.39 4.39 -23.58
N GLN A 17 -7.12 3.27 -23.49
CA GLN A 17 -7.98 2.99 -22.31
C GLN A 17 -7.15 2.72 -21.06
N GLU A 18 -6.07 1.96 -21.18
CA GLU A 18 -5.16 1.67 -20.07
C GLU A 18 -4.50 2.94 -19.52
N ALA A 19 -3.93 3.77 -20.41
CA ALA A 19 -3.34 5.06 -20.03
C ALA A 19 -4.36 6.01 -19.35
N LYS A 20 -5.63 5.99 -19.81
CA LYS A 20 -6.68 6.78 -19.18
C LYS A 20 -7.06 6.25 -17.79
N ALA A 21 -7.09 4.94 -17.61
CA ALA A 21 -7.35 4.30 -16.31
C ALA A 21 -6.23 4.61 -15.32
N GLU A 22 -4.97 4.47 -15.73
CA GLU A 22 -3.80 4.79 -14.92
C GLU A 22 -3.79 6.25 -14.46
N LYS A 23 -4.06 7.19 -15.37
CA LYS A 23 -4.17 8.61 -15.04
C LYS A 23 -5.31 8.91 -14.06
N SER A 24 -6.41 8.18 -14.13
CA SER A 24 -7.52 8.32 -13.18
C SER A 24 -7.13 7.80 -11.79
N LEU A 25 -6.39 6.69 -11.71
CA LEU A 25 -5.84 6.17 -10.44
C LEU A 25 -4.83 7.14 -9.84
N GLU A 26 -3.94 7.71 -10.64
CA GLU A 26 -2.98 8.73 -10.18
C GLU A 26 -3.68 9.98 -9.61
N ALA A 27 -4.76 10.41 -10.27
CA ALA A 27 -5.57 11.53 -9.77
C ALA A 27 -6.25 11.21 -8.42
N LEU A 28 -6.72 9.97 -8.23
CA LEU A 28 -7.29 9.52 -6.95
C LEU A 28 -6.20 9.43 -5.86
N GLN A 29 -5.02 8.93 -6.17
CA GLN A 29 -3.90 8.88 -5.24
C GLN A 29 -3.50 10.27 -4.75
N LYS A 30 -3.47 11.28 -5.65
CA LYS A 30 -3.19 12.68 -5.28
C LYS A 30 -4.24 13.27 -4.33
N LEU A 31 -5.49 12.83 -4.38
CA LEU A 31 -6.53 13.26 -3.45
C LEU A 31 -6.37 12.61 -2.06
N THR A 32 -5.68 11.49 -1.98
CA THR A 32 -5.42 10.75 -0.73
C THR A 32 -4.07 11.13 -0.11
N ASP A 33 -3.23 11.90 -0.81
CA ASP A 33 -1.96 12.41 -0.28
C ASP A 33 -2.24 13.32 0.93
N HIS A 34 -1.98 12.81 2.14
CA HIS A 34 -2.12 13.56 3.38
C HIS A 34 -0.97 14.56 3.51
N ALA A 35 -1.31 15.81 3.81
CA ALA A 35 -0.34 16.84 4.14
C ALA A 35 0.05 16.73 5.62
N SER A 36 1.32 16.95 5.94
CA SER A 36 1.85 16.90 7.29
C SER A 36 2.44 18.26 7.69
N LYS A 37 2.15 18.69 8.91
CA LYS A 37 2.73 19.90 9.49
C LYS A 37 4.08 19.54 10.10
N VAL A 38 5.15 20.09 9.59
CA VAL A 38 6.51 19.83 10.08
C VAL A 38 7.17 21.13 10.56
N VAL A 39 8.09 20.99 11.50
CA VAL A 39 8.94 22.11 11.96
C VAL A 39 10.32 21.91 11.34
N ARG A 40 10.67 22.77 10.39
CA ARG A 40 12.01 22.85 9.78
C ARG A 40 12.57 24.26 9.96
N ASP A 41 13.80 24.39 10.38
CA ASP A 41 14.46 25.69 10.63
C ASP A 41 13.67 26.61 11.57
N GLY A 42 12.97 26.03 12.55
CA GLY A 42 12.14 26.76 13.51
C GLY A 42 10.82 27.29 12.95
N GLN A 43 10.48 26.96 11.70
CA GLN A 43 9.23 27.37 11.06
C GLN A 43 8.31 26.18 10.80
N ILE A 44 7.01 26.41 10.98
CA ILE A 44 5.99 25.38 10.65
C ILE A 44 5.71 25.45 9.16
N THR A 45 5.95 24.34 8.47
CA THR A 45 5.69 24.19 7.04
C THR A 45 4.79 22.98 6.81
N VAL A 46 3.90 23.08 5.85
CA VAL A 46 3.03 21.97 5.44
C VAL A 46 3.64 21.32 4.20
N ILE A 47 3.95 20.04 4.30
CA ILE A 47 4.54 19.26 3.21
C ILE A 47 3.72 17.98 2.95
N PRO A 48 3.77 17.40 1.73
CA PRO A 48 3.23 16.07 1.48
C PRO A 48 3.91 15.02 2.37
N ALA A 49 3.14 14.06 2.91
CA ALA A 49 3.68 13.01 3.79
C ALA A 49 4.83 12.21 3.16
N LYS A 50 4.85 12.07 1.84
CA LYS A 50 5.91 11.40 1.07
C LYS A 50 7.27 12.12 1.07
N GLU A 51 7.29 13.40 1.46
CA GLU A 51 8.52 14.21 1.57
C GLU A 51 9.10 14.22 2.98
N LEU A 52 8.50 13.46 3.91
CA LEU A 52 9.02 13.29 5.26
C LEU A 52 10.31 12.46 5.25
N VAL A 53 11.25 12.89 6.06
CA VAL A 53 12.51 12.19 6.27
C VAL A 53 12.72 11.92 7.76
N PRO A 54 13.46 10.85 8.12
CA PRO A 54 13.85 10.63 9.50
C PRO A 54 14.56 11.85 10.08
N GLY A 55 14.13 12.26 11.28
CA GLY A 55 14.60 13.48 11.95
C GLY A 55 13.66 14.69 11.83
N ASP A 56 12.69 14.68 10.92
CA ASP A 56 11.66 15.73 10.86
C ASP A 56 10.82 15.75 12.15
N VAL A 57 10.44 16.94 12.60
CA VAL A 57 9.51 17.12 13.73
C VAL A 57 8.12 17.36 13.16
N VAL A 58 7.20 16.43 13.41
CA VAL A 58 5.81 16.48 12.95
C VAL A 58 4.93 16.99 14.08
N LEU A 59 4.03 17.93 13.76
CA LEU A 59 2.97 18.41 14.65
C LEU A 59 1.68 17.68 14.33
N LEU A 60 1.02 17.19 15.36
CA LEU A 60 -0.21 16.40 15.25
C LEU A 60 -1.31 17.00 16.13
N ASP A 61 -2.49 17.14 15.54
CA ASP A 61 -3.73 17.55 16.19
C ASP A 61 -4.79 16.44 16.05
N THR A 62 -5.83 16.52 16.87
CA THR A 62 -6.99 15.61 16.77
C THR A 62 -7.56 15.59 15.34
N GLY A 63 -7.71 14.41 14.76
CA GLY A 63 -8.19 14.18 13.39
C GLY A 63 -7.08 14.03 12.36
N ASP A 64 -5.81 14.30 12.73
CA ASP A 64 -4.69 14.10 11.81
C ASP A 64 -4.34 12.61 11.68
N PHE A 65 -4.06 12.17 10.45
CA PHE A 65 -3.44 10.88 10.20
C PHE A 65 -1.94 10.95 10.48
N ILE A 66 -1.41 9.92 11.11
CA ILE A 66 0.00 9.80 11.43
C ILE A 66 0.74 9.36 10.16
N PRO A 67 1.64 10.21 9.61
CA PRO A 67 2.18 10.00 8.27
C PRO A 67 3.38 9.03 8.20
N ALA A 68 4.02 8.79 9.33
CA ALA A 68 5.23 7.98 9.47
C ALA A 68 5.33 7.44 10.89
N ASP A 69 6.29 6.58 11.19
CA ASP A 69 6.53 6.18 12.57
C ASP A 69 7.29 7.30 13.30
N LEU A 70 6.71 7.76 14.41
CA LEU A 70 7.19 8.92 15.15
C LEU A 70 7.51 8.56 16.60
N ARG A 71 8.63 9.06 17.11
CA ARG A 71 8.90 9.10 18.56
C ARG A 71 8.25 10.32 19.18
N VAL A 72 7.34 10.13 20.12
CA VAL A 72 6.65 11.22 20.82
C VAL A 72 7.65 12.01 21.66
N VAL A 73 7.69 13.34 21.46
CA VAL A 73 8.56 14.27 22.22
C VAL A 73 7.75 15.29 23.00
N ASP A 74 6.48 15.50 22.65
CA ASP A 74 5.54 16.36 23.37
C ASP A 74 4.13 15.77 23.20
N ALA A 75 3.38 15.66 24.28
CA ALA A 75 2.04 15.10 24.26
C ALA A 75 1.13 15.81 25.28
N VAL A 76 -0.01 16.27 24.82
CA VAL A 76 -1.07 16.85 25.66
C VAL A 76 -2.33 16.05 25.45
N ASN A 77 -2.62 15.12 26.37
CA ASN A 77 -3.74 14.18 26.29
C ASN A 77 -3.81 13.44 24.95
N LEU A 78 -2.66 13.16 24.36
CA LEU A 78 -2.55 12.57 23.03
C LEU A 78 -3.02 11.12 23.05
N LYS A 79 -3.99 10.80 22.19
CA LYS A 79 -4.48 9.42 21.98
C LYS A 79 -4.49 9.08 20.49
N SER A 80 -4.01 7.91 20.17
CA SER A 80 -4.03 7.39 18.80
C SER A 80 -4.83 6.10 18.71
N GLN A 81 -5.52 5.90 17.60
CA GLN A 81 -6.19 4.67 17.25
C GLN A 81 -5.29 3.86 16.34
N GLU A 82 -4.83 2.71 16.82
CA GLU A 82 -3.84 1.86 16.16
C GLU A 82 -4.42 0.51 15.75
N SER A 83 -5.74 0.45 15.55
CA SER A 83 -6.47 -0.79 15.24
C SER A 83 -6.00 -1.49 13.96
N SER A 84 -5.47 -0.75 13.00
CA SER A 84 -4.88 -1.30 11.77
C SER A 84 -3.61 -2.12 12.02
N LEU A 85 -2.91 -1.85 13.13
CA LEU A 85 -1.64 -2.47 13.48
C LEU A 85 -1.78 -3.49 14.60
N THR A 86 -2.54 -3.15 15.65
CA THR A 86 -2.72 -3.98 16.84
C THR A 86 -3.99 -4.83 16.84
N GLY A 87 -4.97 -4.47 16.02
CA GLY A 87 -6.31 -5.06 16.02
C GLY A 87 -7.23 -4.53 17.13
N GLU A 88 -6.74 -3.69 18.04
CA GLU A 88 -7.50 -3.13 19.15
C GLU A 88 -8.19 -1.83 18.75
N SER A 89 -9.51 -1.75 18.99
CA SER A 89 -10.31 -0.57 18.63
C SER A 89 -10.28 0.55 19.68
N VAL A 90 -9.70 0.31 20.86
CA VAL A 90 -9.60 1.31 21.92
C VAL A 90 -8.41 2.23 21.66
N PRO A 91 -8.60 3.57 21.69
CA PRO A 91 -7.49 4.49 21.53
C PRO A 91 -6.46 4.36 22.64
N VAL A 92 -5.18 4.32 22.26
CA VAL A 92 -4.04 4.21 23.17
C VAL A 92 -3.57 5.61 23.56
N GLU A 93 -3.42 5.86 24.86
CA GLU A 93 -2.84 7.10 25.38
C GLU A 93 -1.33 7.11 25.17
N LYS A 94 -0.83 8.19 24.60
CA LYS A 94 0.60 8.34 24.26
C LYS A 94 1.29 9.32 25.19
N ASN A 95 2.52 8.99 25.54
CA ASN A 95 3.34 9.80 26.42
C ASN A 95 4.78 9.93 25.90
N THR A 96 5.61 10.63 26.64
CA THR A 96 7.03 10.88 26.30
C THR A 96 8.01 9.99 27.07
N ASP A 97 7.51 9.09 27.93
CA ASP A 97 8.33 8.30 28.83
C ASP A 97 9.31 7.38 28.08
N VAL A 98 10.41 7.08 28.73
CA VAL A 98 11.36 6.10 28.21
C VAL A 98 10.89 4.71 28.60
N ILE A 99 10.79 3.84 27.61
CA ILE A 99 10.51 2.42 27.81
C ILE A 99 11.88 1.71 27.96
N GLU A 100 12.16 1.15 29.12
CA GLU A 100 13.45 0.49 29.41
C GLU A 100 13.56 -0.88 28.75
N ASP A 101 12.42 -1.56 28.58
CA ASP A 101 12.38 -2.86 27.92
C ASP A 101 12.49 -2.69 26.39
N THR A 102 13.47 -3.34 25.79
CA THR A 102 13.74 -3.29 24.34
C THR A 102 12.88 -4.28 23.52
N GLU A 103 12.24 -5.24 24.18
CA GLU A 103 11.43 -6.27 23.53
C GLU A 103 9.92 -6.01 23.63
N VAL A 104 9.51 -4.76 23.90
CA VAL A 104 8.11 -4.37 24.01
C VAL A 104 7.39 -4.51 22.68
N GLY A 105 6.23 -5.16 22.70
CA GLY A 105 5.35 -5.30 21.54
C GLY A 105 4.94 -3.94 20.95
N VAL A 106 4.60 -3.92 19.67
CA VAL A 106 4.27 -2.65 18.98
C VAL A 106 3.12 -1.92 19.67
N GLY A 107 2.08 -2.63 20.11
CA GLY A 107 0.91 -2.05 20.81
C GLY A 107 1.24 -1.43 22.17
N ASP A 108 2.31 -1.88 22.83
CA ASP A 108 2.72 -1.42 24.16
C ASP A 108 3.73 -0.25 24.10
N ARG A 109 4.16 0.15 22.91
CA ARG A 109 5.08 1.30 22.73
C ARG A 109 4.30 2.61 22.83
N VAL A 110 3.92 2.97 24.05
CA VAL A 110 3.12 4.18 24.34
C VAL A 110 3.85 5.49 24.02
N ASN A 111 5.15 5.44 23.81
CA ASN A 111 5.98 6.59 23.43
C ASN A 111 6.21 6.72 21.92
N MET A 112 5.54 5.89 21.12
CA MET A 112 5.60 5.86 19.67
C MET A 112 4.21 6.10 19.07
N LEU A 113 4.19 6.71 17.90
CA LEU A 113 3.02 6.83 17.03
C LEU A 113 3.35 6.12 15.73
N PHE A 114 2.41 5.36 15.20
CA PHE A 114 2.63 4.52 14.04
C PHE A 114 1.94 5.04 12.80
N SER A 115 2.58 4.90 11.67
CA SER A 115 2.04 5.25 10.36
C SER A 115 0.67 4.63 10.12
N SER A 116 -0.20 5.33 9.39
CA SER A 116 -1.57 4.92 9.06
C SER A 116 -2.54 4.83 10.25
N SER A 117 -2.14 5.30 11.42
CA SER A 117 -3.00 5.47 12.59
C SER A 117 -3.62 6.87 12.62
N LEU A 118 -4.67 7.05 13.44
CA LEU A 118 -5.40 8.31 13.56
C LEU A 118 -5.25 8.90 14.96
N VAL A 119 -4.95 10.20 15.06
CA VAL A 119 -5.02 10.93 16.31
C VAL A 119 -6.49 11.17 16.67
N THR A 120 -6.98 10.52 17.70
CA THR A 120 -8.40 10.60 18.12
C THR A 120 -8.66 11.68 19.14
N TYR A 121 -7.65 12.05 19.92
CA TYR A 121 -7.78 13.08 20.95
C TYR A 121 -6.43 13.74 21.26
N GLY A 122 -6.48 15.01 21.68
CA GLY A 122 -5.31 15.76 22.11
C GLY A 122 -4.44 16.27 20.97
N ARG A 123 -3.21 16.59 21.30
CA ARG A 123 -2.20 17.09 20.35
C ARG A 123 -0.81 16.66 20.80
N GLY A 124 0.13 16.61 19.88
CA GLY A 124 1.50 16.23 20.19
C GLY A 124 2.50 16.59 19.12
N LYS A 125 3.76 16.32 19.44
CA LYS A 125 4.88 16.40 18.50
C LYS A 125 5.62 15.09 18.51
N GLY A 126 6.03 14.64 17.35
CA GLY A 126 6.87 13.47 17.20
C GLY A 126 8.01 13.70 16.24
N ILE A 127 9.13 13.02 16.47
CA ILE A 127 10.26 12.99 15.55
C ILE A 127 10.09 11.76 14.67
N VAL A 128 10.20 11.93 13.36
CA VAL A 128 10.15 10.83 12.39
C VAL A 128 11.34 9.90 12.63
N VAL A 129 11.06 8.62 12.83
CA VAL A 129 12.09 7.58 13.03
C VAL A 129 12.15 6.59 11.88
N ALA A 130 11.02 6.35 11.21
CA ALA A 130 10.95 5.48 10.03
C ALA A 130 9.87 5.97 9.06
N THR A 131 10.09 5.78 7.75
CA THR A 131 9.19 6.17 6.67
C THR A 131 8.98 5.05 5.68
N GLY A 132 7.87 5.07 4.95
CA GLY A 132 7.60 4.11 3.86
C GLY A 132 7.65 2.66 4.31
N MET A 133 8.43 1.85 3.62
CA MET A 133 8.55 0.40 3.88
C MET A 133 9.31 0.06 5.18
N GLU A 134 10.00 1.03 5.79
CA GLU A 134 10.69 0.83 7.07
C GLU A 134 9.79 1.05 8.28
N THR A 135 8.58 1.59 8.10
CA THR A 135 7.57 1.69 9.15
C THR A 135 7.06 0.30 9.56
N GLU A 136 6.46 0.18 10.76
CA GLU A 136 5.89 -1.10 11.19
C GLU A 136 4.82 -1.60 10.20
N VAL A 137 3.97 -0.72 9.68
CA VAL A 137 2.99 -1.06 8.62
C VAL A 137 3.69 -1.44 7.31
N GLY A 138 4.75 -0.72 6.93
CA GLY A 138 5.55 -1.02 5.74
C GLY A 138 6.21 -2.40 5.79
N LYS A 139 6.74 -2.79 6.96
CA LYS A 139 7.31 -4.12 7.18
C LYS A 139 6.27 -5.23 6.99
N ILE A 140 5.04 -5.03 7.49
CA ILE A 140 3.93 -5.96 7.29
C ILE A 140 3.59 -6.06 5.80
N ALA A 141 3.48 -4.93 5.10
CA ALA A 141 3.22 -4.89 3.65
C ALA A 141 4.30 -5.64 2.87
N GLY A 142 5.59 -5.43 3.21
CA GLY A 142 6.71 -6.14 2.58
C GLY A 142 6.72 -7.65 2.83
N MET A 143 6.24 -8.11 3.99
CA MET A 143 6.06 -9.54 4.26
C MET A 143 4.96 -10.15 3.38
N LEU A 144 3.89 -9.40 3.11
CA LEU A 144 2.79 -9.85 2.24
C LEU A 144 3.22 -9.90 0.77
N ASP A 145 3.99 -8.91 0.30
CA ASP A 145 4.51 -8.85 -1.07
C ASP A 145 5.48 -10.01 -1.40
N ASN A 146 6.25 -10.46 -0.40
CA ASN A 146 7.17 -11.59 -0.53
C ASN A 146 6.48 -12.97 -0.39
N THR A 147 5.17 -13.00 -0.11
CA THR A 147 4.42 -14.24 -0.08
C THR A 147 4.08 -14.60 -1.53
N GLU A 148 4.70 -15.68 -2.06
CA GLU A 148 4.35 -16.21 -3.38
C GLU A 148 2.83 -16.37 -3.47
N GLU A 149 2.23 -15.84 -4.55
CA GLU A 149 0.80 -16.01 -4.82
C GLU A 149 0.49 -17.52 -4.83
N GLN A 150 -0.10 -18.00 -3.75
CA GLN A 150 -0.52 -19.39 -3.68
C GLN A 150 -1.66 -19.60 -4.69
N ILE A 151 -1.33 -20.32 -5.76
CA ILE A 151 -2.31 -20.72 -6.76
C ILE A 151 -3.44 -21.46 -6.04
N THR A 152 -4.66 -20.93 -6.13
CA THR A 152 -5.79 -21.58 -5.48
C THR A 152 -6.06 -22.96 -6.12
N PRO A 153 -6.58 -23.96 -5.36
CA PRO A 153 -6.92 -25.27 -5.92
C PRO A 153 -7.86 -25.18 -7.13
N LEU A 154 -8.68 -24.14 -7.21
CA LEU A 154 -9.55 -23.88 -8.36
C LEU A 154 -8.73 -23.42 -9.57
N GLN A 155 -7.79 -22.50 -9.40
CA GLN A 155 -6.90 -22.04 -10.47
C GLN A 155 -6.06 -23.20 -11.03
N GLU A 156 -5.55 -24.08 -10.17
CA GLU A 156 -4.80 -25.28 -10.60
C GLU A 156 -5.66 -26.19 -11.49
N LYS A 157 -6.91 -26.46 -11.08
CA LYS A 157 -7.87 -27.26 -11.87
C LYS A 157 -8.21 -26.58 -13.20
N LEU A 158 -8.44 -25.27 -13.21
CA LEU A 158 -8.72 -24.50 -14.41
C LEU A 158 -7.52 -24.47 -15.36
N ASN A 159 -6.31 -24.31 -14.86
CA ASN A 159 -5.09 -24.37 -15.67
C ASN A 159 -4.90 -25.75 -16.31
N LYS A 160 -5.15 -26.82 -15.55
CA LYS A 160 -5.09 -28.21 -16.07
C LYS A 160 -6.14 -28.45 -17.15
N LEU A 161 -7.37 -27.98 -16.93
CA LEU A 161 -8.45 -28.05 -17.91
C LEU A 161 -8.11 -27.27 -19.19
N GLY A 162 -7.65 -26.02 -19.04
CA GLY A 162 -7.23 -25.16 -20.14
C GLY A 162 -6.10 -25.78 -20.98
N LYS A 163 -5.10 -26.38 -20.33
CA LYS A 163 -4.02 -27.10 -20.99
C LYS A 163 -4.53 -28.30 -21.77
N THR A 164 -5.45 -29.09 -21.18
CA THR A 164 -6.02 -30.25 -21.84
C THR A 164 -6.86 -29.87 -23.05
N LEU A 165 -7.72 -28.85 -22.93
CA LEU A 165 -8.53 -28.33 -24.04
C LEU A 165 -7.67 -27.71 -25.14
N GLY A 166 -6.59 -26.99 -24.76
CA GLY A 166 -5.64 -26.41 -25.73
C GLY A 166 -4.94 -27.48 -26.57
N ILE A 167 -4.47 -28.56 -25.91
CA ILE A 167 -3.86 -29.71 -26.64
C ILE A 167 -4.89 -30.37 -27.53
N ALA A 168 -6.12 -30.63 -27.06
CA ALA A 168 -7.17 -31.23 -27.86
C ALA A 168 -7.50 -30.35 -29.09
N ALA A 169 -7.61 -29.07 -28.94
CA ALA A 169 -7.84 -28.13 -30.05
C ALA A 169 -6.71 -28.19 -31.09
N LEU A 170 -5.44 -28.20 -30.65
CA LEU A 170 -4.29 -28.32 -31.54
C LEU A 170 -4.30 -29.65 -32.33
N VAL A 171 -4.65 -30.74 -31.68
CA VAL A 171 -4.77 -32.05 -32.35
C VAL A 171 -5.87 -32.04 -33.41
N ILE A 172 -7.04 -31.47 -33.09
CA ILE A 172 -8.16 -31.35 -34.03
C ILE A 172 -7.77 -30.46 -35.22
N CYS A 173 -7.11 -29.34 -34.98
CA CYS A 173 -6.62 -28.45 -36.04
C CYS A 173 -5.62 -29.16 -36.96
N ALA A 174 -4.66 -29.92 -36.39
CA ALA A 174 -3.68 -30.68 -37.15
C ALA A 174 -4.35 -31.76 -38.02
N LEU A 175 -5.30 -32.54 -37.47
CA LEU A 175 -6.07 -33.51 -38.20
C LEU A 175 -6.91 -32.89 -39.32
N SER A 176 -7.54 -31.76 -39.06
CA SER A 176 -8.29 -31.00 -40.07
C SER A 176 -7.40 -30.51 -41.21
N LEU A 177 -6.18 -30.06 -40.91
CA LEU A 177 -5.20 -29.61 -41.90
C LEU A 177 -4.74 -30.79 -42.79
N ILE A 178 -4.48 -31.96 -42.20
CA ILE A 178 -4.11 -33.17 -42.92
C ILE A 178 -5.26 -33.60 -43.84
N HIS A 179 -6.50 -33.57 -43.35
CA HIS A 179 -7.67 -33.97 -44.14
C HIS A 179 -7.94 -33.01 -45.33
N ILE A 180 -7.63 -31.71 -45.18
CA ILE A 180 -7.74 -30.75 -46.29
C ILE A 180 -6.62 -30.87 -47.30
N SER A 181 -5.44 -31.39 -46.90
CA SER A 181 -4.27 -31.55 -47.76
C SER A 181 -4.22 -32.84 -48.55
N GLU A 182 -5.12 -33.82 -48.28
CA GLU A 182 -5.28 -35.00 -49.13
C GLU A 182 -6.15 -34.68 -50.34
N PRO A 183 -5.62 -34.84 -51.56
CA PRO A 183 -6.34 -34.55 -52.81
C PRO A 183 -7.45 -35.55 -53.09
#